data_915870921558c332f46dbc201beebec3
#
_entry.id   915870921558c332f46dbc201beebec3
#
_cell.length_a   1.000
_cell.length_b   1.000
_cell.length_c   1.000
_cell.angle_alpha   90.00
_cell.angle_beta   90.00
_cell.angle_gamma   90.00
#
_symmetry.space_group_name_H-M   'P 1'
#
loop_
_entity.id
_entity.type
_entity.pdbx_description
1 polymer ?
#
loop_
_entity_poly.entity_id
_entity_poly.type
_entity_poly.pdbx_seq_one_letter_code
_entity_poly.pdbx_strand_id
1 'polypeptide(L)' 'MYSEKVMDHFQNPRNVGEIENASGTGTVGNAKCGDIMRIYLDIDENQIIRDVKFKTF' A
#
# COMPACT_ATOMS: atom_id res chain seq x y z
N MET A 1 16.14 13.32 11.69
CA MET A 1 14.78 13.86 11.86
C MET A 1 13.94 13.63 10.61
N TYR A 2 12.68 13.32 10.81
CA TYR A 2 11.78 13.11 9.67
C TYR A 2 11.35 14.46 9.10
N SER A 3 11.13 14.52 7.77
CA SER A 3 10.62 15.72 7.12
C SER A 3 9.14 15.96 7.47
N GLU A 4 8.65 17.15 7.15
CA GLU A 4 7.25 17.48 7.36
C GLU A 4 6.32 16.54 6.59
N LYS A 5 6.71 16.15 5.37
CA LYS A 5 5.92 15.21 4.57
C LYS A 5 5.84 13.84 5.23
N VAL A 6 6.95 13.35 5.78
CA VAL A 6 6.97 12.08 6.48
C VAL A 6 6.06 12.13 7.70
N MET A 7 6.15 13.18 8.48
CA MET A 7 5.32 13.34 9.67
C MET A 7 3.84 13.46 9.32
N ASP A 8 3.52 14.13 8.21
CA ASP A 8 2.14 14.26 7.74
C ASP A 8 1.56 12.90 7.41
N HIS A 9 2.29 12.06 6.67
CA HIS A 9 1.82 10.72 6.33
C HIS A 9 1.75 9.79 7.53
N PHE A 10 2.59 10.02 8.51
CA PHE A 10 2.56 9.26 9.74
C PHE A 10 1.32 9.57 10.57
N GLN A 11 0.97 10.85 10.69
CA GLN A 11 -0.20 11.29 11.45
C GLN A 11 -1.51 11.11 10.69
N ASN A 12 -1.43 11.23 9.36
CA ASN A 12 -2.60 11.14 8.47
C ASN A 12 -2.33 10.09 7.39
N PRO A 13 -2.33 8.80 7.74
CA PRO A 13 -2.03 7.75 6.76
C PRO A 13 -3.02 7.78 5.59
N ARG A 14 -2.46 7.59 4.39
CA ARG A 14 -3.26 7.58 3.17
C ARG A 14 -3.03 6.27 2.45
N ASN A 15 -4.05 5.80 1.75
CA ASN A 15 -3.98 4.58 0.95
C ASN A 15 -3.68 3.33 1.79
N VAL A 16 -3.98 3.38 3.08
CA VAL A 16 -3.85 2.22 3.96
C VAL A 16 -5.16 1.43 3.93
N GLY A 17 -5.05 0.14 3.70
CA GLY A 17 -6.23 -0.72 3.67
C GLY A 17 -6.14 -1.78 2.59
N GLU A 18 -7.28 -2.37 2.30
CA GLU A 18 -7.42 -3.44 1.32
C GLU A 18 -8.40 -3.03 0.23
N ILE A 19 -8.22 -3.60 -0.97
CA ILE A 19 -9.21 -3.50 -2.03
C ILE A 19 -9.84 -4.87 -2.15
N GLU A 20 -11.15 -4.96 -1.93
CA GLU A 20 -11.86 -6.23 -1.83
C GLU A 20 -11.75 -7.07 -3.11
N ASN A 21 -11.87 -6.45 -4.27
CA ASN A 21 -11.77 -7.13 -5.56
C ASN A 21 -10.58 -6.60 -6.35
N ALA A 22 -9.41 -6.59 -5.72
CA ALA A 22 -8.21 -6.06 -6.37
C ALA A 22 -7.87 -6.84 -7.63
N SER A 23 -7.50 -6.13 -8.69
CA SER A 23 -7.06 -6.72 -9.95
C SER A 23 -5.69 -7.35 -9.81
N GLY A 24 -4.87 -6.82 -8.92
CA GLY A 24 -3.55 -7.35 -8.65
C GLY A 24 -3.18 -7.15 -7.19
N THR A 25 -2.43 -8.11 -6.65
CA THR A 25 -1.97 -8.06 -5.26
C THR A 25 -0.53 -8.57 -5.23
N GLY A 26 0.33 -7.80 -4.62
CA GLY A 26 1.72 -8.17 -4.43
C GLY A 26 2.09 -8.12 -2.95
N THR A 27 2.90 -9.07 -2.52
CA THR A 27 3.37 -9.10 -1.13
C THR A 27 4.88 -9.15 -1.12
N VAL A 28 5.50 -8.25 -0.39
CA VAL A 28 6.93 -8.23 -0.18
C VAL A 28 7.20 -8.21 1.31
N GLY A 29 8.31 -8.81 1.71
CA GLY A 29 8.64 -8.83 3.12
C GLY A 29 10.02 -9.36 3.38
N ASN A 30 10.49 -9.12 4.59
CA ASN A 30 11.74 -9.63 5.10
C ASN A 30 11.46 -10.39 6.39
N ALA A 31 11.51 -11.70 6.31
CA ALA A 31 11.20 -12.55 7.46
C ALA A 31 12.10 -12.29 8.66
N LYS A 32 13.34 -11.89 8.42
CA LYS A 32 14.28 -11.58 9.50
C LYS A 32 13.89 -10.32 10.27
N CYS A 33 13.31 -9.36 9.59
CA CYS A 33 12.88 -8.10 10.22
C CYS A 33 11.41 -8.15 10.64
N GLY A 34 10.68 -9.18 10.22
CA GLY A 34 9.25 -9.28 10.50
C GLY A 34 8.39 -8.28 9.75
N ASP A 35 8.95 -7.62 8.75
CA ASP A 35 8.23 -6.62 7.97
C ASP A 35 7.64 -7.24 6.73
N ILE A 36 6.33 -7.13 6.60
CA ILE A 36 5.60 -7.59 5.43
C ILE A 36 4.71 -6.46 4.94
N MET A 37 4.77 -6.18 3.63
CA MET A 37 3.91 -5.19 3.01
C MET A 37 3.14 -5.84 1.88
N ARG A 38 1.84 -5.58 1.82
CA ARG A 38 0.99 -6.04 0.74
C ARG A 38 0.42 -4.83 0.01
N ILE A 39 0.50 -4.87 -1.31
CA ILE A 39 0.00 -3.79 -2.16
C ILE A 39 -1.16 -4.33 -2.97
N TYR A 40 -2.25 -3.58 -2.98
CA TYR A 40 -3.45 -3.89 -3.74
C TYR A 40 -3.60 -2.89 -4.87
N LEU A 41 -3.86 -3.37 -6.06
CA LEU A 41 -4.07 -2.53 -7.24
C LEU A 41 -5.44 -2.81 -7.83
N ASP A 42 -6.16 -1.75 -8.14
CA ASP A 42 -7.39 -1.83 -8.94
C ASP A 42 -7.09 -1.22 -10.31
N ILE A 43 -7.08 -2.08 -11.33
CA ILE A 43 -6.72 -1.70 -12.69
C ILE A 43 -7.94 -1.92 -13.57
N ASP A 44 -8.28 -0.90 -14.39
CA ASP A 44 -9.43 -0.99 -15.27
C ASP A 44 -9.12 -1.72 -16.58
N GLU A 45 -10.14 -1.82 -17.46
CA GLU A 45 -10.05 -2.51 -18.75
C GLU A 45 -8.98 -1.91 -19.66
N ASN A 46 -8.67 -0.64 -19.49
CA ASN A 46 -7.69 0.08 -20.30
C ASN A 46 -6.30 0.04 -19.67
N GLN A 47 -6.09 -0.80 -18.66
CA GLN A 47 -4.83 -0.95 -17.95
C GLN A 47 -4.40 0.33 -17.22
N ILE A 48 -5.39 1.11 -16.79
CA ILE A 48 -5.15 2.31 -15.99
C ILE A 48 -5.39 1.98 -14.52
N ILE A 49 -4.44 2.34 -13.67
CA ILE A 49 -4.55 2.13 -12.23
C ILE A 49 -5.59 3.10 -11.68
N ARG A 50 -6.69 2.56 -11.14
CA ARG A 50 -7.79 3.35 -10.58
C ARG A 50 -7.61 3.60 -9.09
N ASP A 51 -7.04 2.65 -8.38
CA ASP A 51 -6.86 2.75 -6.94
C ASP A 51 -5.66 1.92 -6.50
N VAL A 52 -4.99 2.39 -5.45
CA VAL A 52 -3.85 1.71 -4.85
C VAL A 52 -4.03 1.76 -3.34
N LYS A 53 -3.95 0.62 -2.71
CA LYS A 53 -3.96 0.52 -1.25
C LYS A 53 -2.79 -0.34 -0.80
N PHE A 54 -2.39 -0.17 0.44
CA PHE A 54 -1.35 -1.02 1.00
C PHE A 54 -1.65 -1.35 2.45
N LYS A 55 -1.05 -2.43 2.91
CA LYS A 55 -1.19 -2.88 4.29
C LYS A 55 0.14 -3.45 4.74
N THR A 56 0.53 -3.13 5.96
CA THR A 56 1.73 -3.68 6.58
C THR A 56 1.33 -4.56 7.76
N PHE A 57 2.15 -5.57 7.99
CA PHE A 57 1.89 -6.55 9.05
C PHE A 57 3.05 -6.63 10.02
#